data_2e76ca1394398c8431648b3751abbb2b
#
_entry.id   2e76ca1394398c8431648b3751abbb2b
#
_cell.length_a   1.000
_cell.length_b   1.000
_cell.length_c   1.000
_cell.angle_alpha   90.00
_cell.angle_beta   90.00
_cell.angle_gamma   90.00
#
_symmetry.space_group_name_H-M   'P 1'
#
loop_
_entity.id
_entity.type
_entity.pdbx_description
1 polymer ?
#
loop_
_entity_poly.entity_id
_entity_poly.type
_entity_poly.pdbx_seq_one_letter_code
_entity_poly.pdbx_strand_id
1 'polypeptide(L)'
;RAHITDCLNGSLQRLGLDYVDLYILHAWDYNTPIEETLEVLHELIASGKIRYIGISNCFAWQLAKANEIAKAHGWETFISVQGHYNLIFREEEREMAPYCQAHQITMTPYSALAAGRLSRLVNASTTKRLKEDSYAMGKYDASANADEKIINIVNQIAQQRNVSMTEVALAWLMHKGCVPIAGATKIEQLEGLIKACDLELTEEEITNLEALYVPHQLVGVMAANK
;
A
#
# COMPACT_ATOMS: atom_id res chain seq x y z
N ARG A 1 -15.71 16.11 -11.97
CA ARG A 1 -14.82 17.05 -12.68
C ARG A 1 -14.26 18.14 -11.75
N ALA A 2 -15.05 19.08 -11.27
CA ALA A 2 -14.59 20.22 -10.47
C ALA A 2 -13.75 19.77 -9.25
N HIS A 3 -14.25 18.81 -8.47
CA HIS A 3 -13.57 18.32 -7.27
C HIS A 3 -12.14 17.81 -7.51
N ILE A 4 -11.91 17.00 -8.55
CA ILE A 4 -10.57 16.48 -8.88
C ILE A 4 -9.63 17.64 -9.24
N THR A 5 -10.10 18.56 -10.07
CA THR A 5 -9.31 19.74 -10.49
C THR A 5 -8.95 20.64 -9.31
N ASP A 6 -9.90 20.91 -8.41
CA ASP A 6 -9.68 21.74 -7.21
C ASP A 6 -8.71 21.07 -6.23
N CYS A 7 -8.86 19.76 -6.02
CA CYS A 7 -7.95 18.97 -5.17
C CYS A 7 -6.52 18.98 -5.72
N LEU A 8 -6.34 18.80 -7.02
CA LEU A 8 -5.03 18.86 -7.66
C LEU A 8 -4.42 20.27 -7.53
N ASN A 9 -5.17 21.32 -7.89
CA ASN A 9 -4.66 22.69 -7.77
C ASN A 9 -4.27 23.05 -6.34
N GLY A 10 -5.08 22.64 -5.34
CA GLY A 10 -4.74 22.81 -3.94
C GLY A 10 -3.50 22.04 -3.52
N SER A 11 -3.28 20.84 -4.06
CA SER A 11 -2.06 20.05 -3.81
C SER A 11 -0.83 20.72 -4.42
N LEU A 12 -0.90 21.15 -5.67
CA LEU A 12 0.17 21.86 -6.36
C LEU A 12 0.57 23.14 -5.59
N GLN A 13 -0.42 23.92 -5.15
CA GLN A 13 -0.17 25.13 -4.35
C GLN A 13 0.56 24.82 -3.04
N ARG A 14 0.13 23.79 -2.30
CA ARG A 14 0.79 23.40 -1.03
C ARG A 14 2.19 22.85 -1.22
N LEU A 15 2.44 22.16 -2.34
CA LEU A 15 3.76 21.62 -2.69
C LEU A 15 4.69 22.68 -3.28
N GLY A 16 4.18 23.81 -3.76
CA GLY A 16 4.94 24.80 -4.50
C GLY A 16 5.43 24.28 -5.85
N LEU A 17 4.64 23.43 -6.52
CA LEU A 17 4.97 22.78 -7.77
C LEU A 17 3.96 23.13 -8.87
N ASP A 18 4.41 23.09 -10.11
CA ASP A 18 3.55 23.27 -11.29
C ASP A 18 2.90 21.97 -11.76
N TYR A 19 3.47 20.82 -11.41
CA TYR A 19 2.96 19.48 -11.74
C TYR A 19 3.32 18.46 -10.67
N VAL A 20 2.66 17.30 -10.71
CA VAL A 20 3.01 16.09 -9.95
C VAL A 20 3.32 14.94 -10.90
N ASP A 21 4.29 14.10 -10.53
CA ASP A 21 4.65 12.92 -11.33
C ASP A 21 3.57 11.84 -11.25
N LEU A 22 3.01 11.61 -10.08
CA LEU A 22 1.95 10.62 -9.86
C LEU A 22 0.79 11.23 -9.06
N TYR A 23 -0.41 11.21 -9.63
CA TYR A 23 -1.64 11.59 -8.93
C TYR A 23 -2.48 10.34 -8.65
N ILE A 24 -2.80 10.10 -7.37
CA ILE A 24 -3.48 8.89 -6.92
C ILE A 24 -4.90 9.22 -6.50
N LEU A 25 -5.90 8.56 -7.11
CA LEU A 25 -7.27 8.56 -6.59
C LEU A 25 -7.33 7.79 -5.28
N HIS A 26 -7.90 8.39 -4.22
CA HIS A 26 -7.86 7.84 -2.87
C HIS A 26 -8.69 6.56 -2.69
N ALA A 27 -9.84 6.46 -3.37
CA ALA A 27 -10.72 5.31 -3.34
C ALA A 27 -11.60 5.27 -4.59
N TRP A 28 -12.18 4.09 -4.89
CA TRP A 28 -13.20 3.96 -5.91
C TRP A 28 -14.46 4.75 -5.53
N ASP A 29 -14.96 5.56 -6.48
CA ASP A 29 -16.20 6.30 -6.30
C ASP A 29 -17.36 5.53 -6.95
N TYR A 30 -18.34 5.13 -6.14
CA TYR A 30 -19.53 4.40 -6.60
C TYR A 30 -20.64 5.32 -7.12
N ASN A 31 -20.50 6.65 -6.94
CA ASN A 31 -21.53 7.62 -7.29
C ASN A 31 -21.22 8.34 -8.62
N THR A 32 -19.97 8.27 -9.09
CA THR A 32 -19.54 8.90 -10.34
C THR A 32 -19.14 7.81 -11.35
N PRO A 33 -19.64 7.86 -12.59
CA PRO A 33 -19.16 6.98 -13.64
C PRO A 33 -17.64 7.10 -13.79
N ILE A 34 -16.96 5.94 -13.90
CA ILE A 34 -15.49 5.93 -13.99
C ILE A 34 -14.99 6.65 -15.25
N GLU A 35 -15.78 6.65 -16.31
CA GLU A 35 -15.51 7.34 -17.55
C GLU A 35 -15.34 8.86 -17.33
N GLU A 36 -16.21 9.49 -16.54
CA GLU A 36 -16.12 10.92 -16.21
C GLU A 36 -14.83 11.23 -15.43
N THR A 37 -14.45 10.32 -14.53
CA THR A 37 -13.22 10.46 -13.76
C THR A 37 -11.97 10.34 -14.65
N LEU A 38 -11.94 9.34 -15.53
CA LEU A 38 -10.83 9.11 -16.46
C LEU A 38 -10.66 10.25 -17.48
N GLU A 39 -11.79 10.79 -18.00
CA GLU A 39 -11.76 11.94 -18.90
C GLU A 39 -11.08 13.15 -18.26
N VAL A 40 -11.43 13.47 -17.00
CA VAL A 40 -10.82 14.58 -16.27
C VAL A 40 -9.34 14.35 -16.02
N LEU A 41 -8.94 13.13 -15.66
CA LEU A 41 -7.53 12.79 -15.46
C LEU A 41 -6.74 12.91 -16.76
N HIS A 42 -7.29 12.46 -17.89
CA HIS A 42 -6.70 12.64 -19.22
C HIS A 42 -6.47 14.12 -19.54
N GLU A 43 -7.48 14.98 -19.35
CA GLU A 43 -7.33 16.43 -19.55
C GLU A 43 -6.25 17.05 -18.67
N LEU A 44 -6.15 16.61 -17.41
CA LEU A 44 -5.13 17.10 -16.49
C LEU A 44 -3.71 16.63 -16.86
N ILE A 45 -3.58 15.44 -17.44
CA ILE A 45 -2.32 14.95 -18.03
C ILE A 45 -1.99 15.75 -19.29
N ALA A 46 -2.95 15.94 -20.19
CA ALA A 46 -2.77 16.74 -21.41
C ALA A 46 -2.38 18.20 -21.11
N SER A 47 -2.84 18.76 -19.99
CA SER A 47 -2.46 20.09 -19.51
C SER A 47 -1.05 20.16 -18.89
N GLY A 48 -0.39 19.01 -18.70
CA GLY A 48 0.94 18.90 -18.08
C GLY A 48 0.98 19.01 -16.56
N LYS A 49 -0.18 19.06 -15.87
CA LYS A 49 -0.25 19.13 -14.40
C LYS A 49 -0.03 17.78 -13.71
N ILE A 50 -0.25 16.68 -14.42
CA ILE A 50 -0.04 15.30 -13.97
C ILE A 50 0.77 14.58 -15.03
N ARG A 51 1.70 13.71 -14.64
CA ARG A 51 2.42 12.83 -15.59
C ARG A 51 1.79 11.44 -15.66
N TYR A 52 1.50 10.85 -14.50
CA TYR A 52 0.97 9.50 -14.37
C TYR A 52 -0.17 9.47 -13.35
N ILE A 53 -1.04 8.49 -13.49
CA ILE A 53 -2.17 8.29 -12.57
C ILE A 53 -2.07 6.93 -11.88
N GLY A 54 -2.51 6.91 -10.61
CA GLY A 54 -2.68 5.73 -9.80
C GLY A 54 -4.06 5.70 -9.14
N ILE A 55 -4.42 4.57 -8.58
CA ILE A 55 -5.66 4.42 -7.82
C ILE A 55 -5.38 3.71 -6.50
N SER A 56 -6.17 4.02 -5.48
CA SER A 56 -6.10 3.38 -4.17
C SER A 56 -7.46 2.78 -3.81
N ASN A 57 -7.46 1.74 -2.97
CA ASN A 57 -8.66 1.15 -2.40
C ASN A 57 -9.74 0.81 -3.45
N CYS A 58 -9.37 -0.04 -4.39
CA CYS A 58 -10.27 -0.63 -5.39
C CYS A 58 -10.05 -2.14 -5.49
N PHE A 59 -11.02 -2.85 -6.02
CA PHE A 59 -10.87 -4.27 -6.38
C PHE A 59 -10.16 -4.41 -7.73
N ALA A 60 -9.55 -5.58 -7.97
CA ALA A 60 -8.84 -5.86 -9.23
C ALA A 60 -9.75 -5.72 -10.46
N TRP A 61 -11.02 -6.17 -10.37
CA TRP A 61 -11.99 -6.02 -11.46
C TRP A 61 -12.31 -4.54 -11.76
N GLN A 62 -12.30 -3.66 -10.74
CA GLN A 62 -12.54 -2.23 -10.91
C GLN A 62 -11.37 -1.57 -11.64
N LEU A 63 -10.14 -1.89 -11.25
CA LEU A 63 -8.92 -1.42 -11.92
C LEU A 63 -8.86 -1.93 -13.36
N ALA A 64 -9.18 -3.21 -13.60
CA ALA A 64 -9.25 -3.78 -14.94
C ALA A 64 -10.27 -3.05 -15.80
N LYS A 65 -11.50 -2.87 -15.31
CA LYS A 65 -12.56 -2.13 -16.01
C LYS A 65 -12.12 -0.72 -16.36
N ALA A 66 -11.54 0.02 -15.41
CA ALA A 66 -11.09 1.39 -15.62
C ALA A 66 -10.01 1.46 -16.71
N ASN A 67 -9.01 0.58 -16.67
CA ASN A 67 -7.94 0.56 -17.66
C ASN A 67 -8.43 0.14 -19.06
N GLU A 68 -9.38 -0.78 -19.17
CA GLU A 68 -9.97 -1.13 -20.47
C GLU A 68 -10.79 0.04 -21.07
N ILE A 69 -11.56 0.77 -20.25
CA ILE A 69 -12.26 1.97 -20.67
C ILE A 69 -11.27 3.05 -21.14
N ALA A 70 -10.21 3.30 -20.37
CA ALA A 70 -9.17 4.26 -20.74
C ALA A 70 -8.54 3.91 -22.10
N LYS A 71 -8.16 2.66 -22.31
CA LYS A 71 -7.62 2.19 -23.60
C LYS A 71 -8.60 2.38 -24.76
N ALA A 72 -9.88 2.05 -24.55
CA ALA A 72 -10.91 2.19 -25.56
C ALA A 72 -11.10 3.65 -26.04
N HIS A 73 -10.87 4.62 -25.16
CA HIS A 73 -10.93 6.04 -25.45
C HIS A 73 -9.59 6.68 -25.85
N GLY A 74 -8.47 5.91 -25.82
CA GLY A 74 -7.15 6.46 -26.07
C GLY A 74 -6.64 7.34 -24.93
N TRP A 75 -7.15 7.14 -23.71
CA TRP A 75 -6.70 7.83 -22.49
C TRP A 75 -5.61 7.04 -21.77
N GLU A 76 -4.93 7.70 -20.84
CA GLU A 76 -3.90 7.06 -20.00
C GLU A 76 -4.53 6.10 -19.00
N THR A 77 -3.84 4.99 -18.76
CA THR A 77 -4.23 3.96 -17.80
C THR A 77 -3.58 4.19 -16.44
N PHE A 78 -4.19 3.65 -15.38
CA PHE A 78 -3.54 3.59 -14.07
C PHE A 78 -2.29 2.71 -14.12
N ILE A 79 -1.15 3.29 -13.72
CA ILE A 79 0.14 2.59 -13.68
C ILE A 79 0.50 2.08 -12.27
N SER A 80 -0.24 2.50 -11.26
CA SER A 80 -0.01 2.05 -9.89
C SER A 80 -1.31 1.85 -9.12
N VAL A 81 -1.27 0.93 -8.15
CA VAL A 81 -2.34 0.73 -7.18
C VAL A 81 -1.78 0.81 -5.76
N GLN A 82 -2.47 1.58 -4.90
CA GLN A 82 -2.10 1.72 -3.50
C GLN A 82 -3.11 0.98 -2.63
N GLY A 83 -2.75 -0.22 -2.17
CA GLY A 83 -3.60 -1.10 -1.38
C GLY A 83 -3.09 -1.31 0.06
N HIS A 84 -3.94 -1.91 0.90
CA HIS A 84 -3.56 -2.36 2.23
C HIS A 84 -2.87 -3.71 2.12
N TYR A 85 -1.54 -3.74 2.20
CA TYR A 85 -0.77 -4.97 2.02
C TYR A 85 0.49 -4.99 2.89
N ASN A 86 0.68 -6.06 3.64
CA ASN A 86 1.83 -6.34 4.49
C ASN A 86 1.83 -7.81 4.91
N LEU A 87 2.87 -8.27 5.63
CA LEU A 87 3.06 -9.66 6.04
C LEU A 87 1.88 -10.28 6.82
N ILE A 88 1.14 -9.49 7.59
CA ILE A 88 -0.02 -9.95 8.37
C ILE A 88 -1.36 -9.56 7.75
N PHE A 89 -1.37 -8.99 6.56
CA PHE A 89 -2.58 -8.72 5.77
C PHE A 89 -2.26 -8.88 4.28
N ARG A 90 -2.61 -10.04 3.71
CA ARG A 90 -2.18 -10.45 2.36
C ARG A 90 -3.34 -10.69 1.40
N GLU A 91 -4.50 -10.07 1.65
CA GLU A 91 -5.70 -10.29 0.83
C GLU A 91 -5.55 -9.79 -0.62
N GLU A 92 -4.65 -8.85 -0.87
CA GLU A 92 -4.30 -8.40 -2.22
C GLU A 92 -3.69 -9.50 -3.11
N GLU A 93 -3.14 -10.57 -2.51
CA GLU A 93 -2.57 -11.70 -3.26
C GLU A 93 -3.62 -12.56 -3.96
N ARG A 94 -4.91 -12.41 -3.64
CA ARG A 94 -5.99 -13.19 -4.26
C ARG A 94 -6.23 -12.80 -5.71
N GLU A 95 -6.25 -11.48 -6.00
CA GLU A 95 -6.55 -10.95 -7.34
C GLU A 95 -5.68 -9.76 -7.71
N MET A 96 -5.50 -8.78 -6.84
CA MET A 96 -4.83 -7.53 -7.18
C MET A 96 -3.36 -7.75 -7.55
N ALA A 97 -2.60 -8.48 -6.74
CA ALA A 97 -1.18 -8.70 -7.00
C ALA A 97 -0.93 -9.47 -8.31
N PRO A 98 -1.59 -10.63 -8.59
CA PRO A 98 -1.44 -11.30 -9.89
C PRO A 98 -1.92 -10.44 -11.06
N TYR A 99 -2.99 -9.65 -10.91
CA TYR A 99 -3.42 -8.71 -11.95
C TYR A 99 -2.35 -7.64 -12.23
N CYS A 100 -1.81 -7.03 -11.19
CA CYS A 100 -0.76 -6.01 -11.31
C CYS A 100 0.49 -6.57 -11.97
N GLN A 101 0.92 -7.78 -11.58
CA GLN A 101 2.06 -8.46 -12.19
C GLN A 101 1.85 -8.72 -13.69
N ALA A 102 0.68 -9.24 -14.07
CA ALA A 102 0.35 -9.53 -15.47
C ALA A 102 0.28 -8.26 -16.34
N HIS A 103 -0.07 -7.12 -15.78
CA HIS A 103 -0.26 -5.86 -16.49
C HIS A 103 0.84 -4.81 -16.23
N GLN A 104 1.93 -5.17 -15.55
CA GLN A 104 3.05 -4.28 -15.21
C GLN A 104 2.60 -3.01 -14.43
N ILE A 105 1.63 -3.19 -13.53
CA ILE A 105 1.14 -2.14 -12.64
C ILE A 105 1.90 -2.24 -11.32
N THR A 106 2.47 -1.14 -10.85
CA THR A 106 3.23 -1.12 -9.59
C THR A 106 2.30 -1.07 -8.39
N MET A 107 2.50 -1.97 -7.44
CA MET A 107 1.84 -1.89 -6.14
C MET A 107 2.65 -0.98 -5.19
N THR A 108 1.96 0.00 -4.58
CA THR A 108 2.53 0.94 -3.61
C THR A 108 1.81 0.82 -2.26
N PRO A 109 1.99 -0.30 -1.52
CA PRO A 109 1.16 -0.60 -0.37
C PRO A 109 1.33 0.40 0.78
N TYR A 110 0.19 0.82 1.35
CA TYR A 110 0.15 1.53 2.63
C TYR A 110 0.02 0.55 3.80
N SER A 111 0.22 1.03 5.02
CA SER A 111 0.27 0.20 6.24
C SER A 111 1.34 -0.91 6.16
N ALA A 112 2.45 -0.67 5.47
CA ALA A 112 3.54 -1.62 5.24
C ALA A 112 4.06 -2.27 6.53
N LEU A 113 4.04 -1.54 7.66
CA LEU A 113 4.46 -2.01 8.98
C LEU A 113 3.28 -2.35 9.92
N ALA A 114 2.07 -2.55 9.40
CA ALA A 114 0.87 -2.91 10.15
C ALA A 114 0.65 -2.02 11.39
N ALA A 115 0.72 -0.70 11.23
CA ALA A 115 0.65 0.30 12.31
C ALA A 115 1.70 0.07 13.42
N GLY A 116 2.85 -0.48 13.07
CA GLY A 116 3.98 -0.76 13.96
C GLY A 116 3.97 -2.15 14.61
N ARG A 117 3.03 -3.04 14.26
CA ARG A 117 3.00 -4.43 14.75
C ARG A 117 4.15 -5.26 14.16
N LEU A 118 4.60 -4.95 12.96
CA LEU A 118 5.74 -5.58 12.31
C LEU A 118 7.09 -4.94 12.67
N SER A 119 7.10 -3.95 13.56
CA SER A 119 8.33 -3.28 14.00
C SER A 119 8.76 -3.66 15.42
N ARG A 120 8.01 -4.52 16.11
CA ARG A 120 8.27 -4.93 17.50
C ARG A 120 7.47 -6.17 17.87
N LEU A 121 7.92 -6.89 18.91
CA LEU A 121 7.14 -7.98 19.50
C LEU A 121 5.90 -7.47 20.22
N VAL A 122 4.86 -8.29 20.24
CA VAL A 122 3.54 -7.99 20.83
C VAL A 122 3.63 -7.52 22.29
N ASN A 123 4.56 -8.08 23.07
CA ASN A 123 4.75 -7.79 24.50
C ASN A 123 5.88 -6.78 24.81
N ALA A 124 6.58 -6.27 23.79
CA ALA A 124 7.71 -5.37 23.97
C ALA A 124 7.26 -3.90 23.96
N SER A 125 6.83 -3.33 25.04
CA SER A 125 6.39 -1.94 25.23
C SER A 125 5.20 -1.47 24.35
N THR A 126 4.12 -1.09 24.99
CA THR A 126 2.96 -0.46 24.35
C THR A 126 3.27 1.01 24.02
N THR A 127 3.30 1.36 22.73
CA THR A 127 3.38 2.78 22.34
C THR A 127 2.02 3.46 22.50
N LYS A 128 2.05 4.81 22.62
CA LYS A 128 0.83 5.63 22.62
C LYS A 128 -0.08 5.27 21.43
N ARG A 129 0.50 5.11 20.22
CA ARG A 129 -0.24 4.75 19.02
C ARG A 129 -0.96 3.40 19.11
N LEU A 130 -0.34 2.37 19.68
CA LEU A 130 -0.98 1.06 19.84
C LEU A 130 -2.17 1.09 20.81
N LYS A 131 -2.18 2.05 21.76
CA LYS A 131 -3.26 2.20 22.76
C LYS A 131 -4.39 3.11 22.30
N GLU A 132 -4.11 4.08 21.42
CA GLU A 132 -5.02 5.17 21.11
C GLU A 132 -5.51 5.15 19.63
N ASP A 133 -4.85 4.40 18.74
CA ASP A 133 -5.23 4.29 17.33
C ASP A 133 -6.36 3.26 17.15
N SER A 134 -7.59 3.67 17.42
CA SER A 134 -8.78 2.82 17.27
C SER A 134 -8.98 2.27 15.85
N TYR A 135 -8.54 3.02 14.84
CA TYR A 135 -8.60 2.58 13.46
C TYR A 135 -7.64 1.40 13.20
N ALA A 136 -6.41 1.47 13.72
CA ALA A 136 -5.46 0.36 13.63
C ALA A 136 -5.91 -0.85 14.47
N MET A 137 -6.51 -0.62 15.64
CA MET A 137 -7.09 -1.70 16.46
C MET A 137 -8.18 -2.44 15.69
N GLY A 138 -9.11 -1.72 15.07
CA GLY A 138 -10.15 -2.31 14.24
C GLY A 138 -9.63 -3.10 13.02
N LYS A 139 -8.41 -2.80 12.55
CA LYS A 139 -7.79 -3.54 11.44
C LYS A 139 -7.13 -4.86 11.85
N TYR A 140 -6.52 -4.93 13.02
CA TYR A 140 -5.56 -6.00 13.35
C TYR A 140 -5.89 -6.79 14.60
N ASP A 141 -6.65 -6.25 15.55
CA ASP A 141 -6.80 -6.90 16.85
C ASP A 141 -7.62 -8.18 16.80
N ALA A 142 -8.54 -8.30 15.84
CA ALA A 142 -9.33 -9.51 15.66
C ALA A 142 -8.49 -10.72 15.22
N SER A 143 -7.38 -10.50 14.54
CA SER A 143 -6.45 -11.55 14.04
C SER A 143 -5.17 -11.67 14.86
N ALA A 144 -5.00 -10.88 15.91
CA ALA A 144 -3.75 -10.72 16.66
C ALA A 144 -3.08 -12.06 17.07
N ASN A 145 -3.87 -13.05 17.51
CA ASN A 145 -3.36 -14.36 17.90
C ASN A 145 -2.77 -15.18 16.72
N ALA A 146 -3.33 -15.05 15.52
CA ALA A 146 -2.79 -15.68 14.33
C ALA A 146 -1.53 -14.95 13.84
N ASP A 147 -1.59 -13.62 13.87
CA ASP A 147 -0.54 -12.73 13.39
C ASP A 147 0.73 -12.78 14.27
N GLU A 148 0.57 -13.05 15.58
CA GLU A 148 1.71 -13.16 16.52
C GLU A 148 2.75 -14.17 16.07
N LYS A 149 2.34 -15.28 15.45
CA LYS A 149 3.24 -16.31 14.95
C LYS A 149 4.13 -15.75 13.81
N ILE A 150 3.57 -14.96 12.91
CA ILE A 150 4.31 -14.33 11.82
C ILE A 150 5.25 -13.25 12.39
N ILE A 151 4.76 -12.43 13.33
CA ILE A 151 5.56 -11.41 14.01
C ILE A 151 6.79 -12.02 14.70
N ASN A 152 6.63 -13.20 15.32
CA ASN A 152 7.72 -13.93 15.95
C ASN A 152 8.77 -14.42 14.92
N ILE A 153 8.36 -14.87 13.73
CA ILE A 153 9.27 -15.23 12.63
C ILE A 153 10.02 -13.99 12.14
N VAL A 154 9.34 -12.85 11.95
CA VAL A 154 9.99 -11.58 11.59
C VAL A 154 11.07 -11.24 12.61
N ASN A 155 10.79 -11.38 13.92
CA ASN A 155 11.77 -11.12 14.96
C ASN A 155 12.95 -12.12 14.93
N GLN A 156 12.69 -13.41 14.69
CA GLN A 156 13.76 -14.44 14.60
C GLN A 156 14.72 -14.11 13.44
N ILE A 157 14.20 -13.80 12.25
CA ILE A 157 15.03 -13.42 11.10
C ILE A 157 15.81 -12.14 11.40
N ALA A 158 15.14 -11.13 11.99
CA ALA A 158 15.77 -9.87 12.37
C ALA A 158 16.98 -10.11 13.32
N GLN A 159 16.82 -10.95 14.32
CA GLN A 159 17.90 -11.33 15.24
C GLN A 159 19.04 -12.08 14.54
N GLN A 160 18.72 -13.07 13.70
CA GLN A 160 19.71 -13.87 12.97
C GLN A 160 20.55 -13.01 12.01
N ARG A 161 19.89 -12.04 11.36
CA ARG A 161 20.54 -11.11 10.41
C ARG A 161 21.16 -9.89 11.07
N ASN A 162 20.93 -9.69 12.38
CA ASN A 162 21.32 -8.49 13.11
C ASN A 162 20.78 -7.20 12.47
N VAL A 163 19.51 -7.22 12.08
CA VAL A 163 18.76 -6.10 11.52
C VAL A 163 17.47 -5.86 12.32
N SER A 164 16.72 -4.78 12.04
CA SER A 164 15.45 -4.54 12.70
C SER A 164 14.31 -5.34 12.07
N MET A 165 13.25 -5.60 12.84
CA MET A 165 11.99 -6.18 12.32
C MET A 165 11.40 -5.33 11.18
N THR A 166 11.56 -4.01 11.24
CA THR A 166 11.14 -3.06 10.20
C THR A 166 11.84 -3.36 8.87
N GLU A 167 13.16 -3.59 8.90
CA GLU A 167 13.93 -3.91 7.70
C GLU A 167 13.45 -5.23 7.08
N VAL A 168 13.22 -6.27 7.89
CA VAL A 168 12.69 -7.56 7.40
C VAL A 168 11.30 -7.40 6.76
N ALA A 169 10.38 -6.70 7.42
CA ALA A 169 9.01 -6.54 6.92
C ALA A 169 8.96 -5.74 5.61
N LEU A 170 9.78 -4.72 5.45
CA LEU A 170 9.86 -3.93 4.22
C LEU A 170 10.60 -4.66 3.11
N ALA A 171 11.70 -5.37 3.43
CA ALA A 171 12.43 -6.20 2.47
C ALA A 171 11.51 -7.27 1.85
N TRP A 172 10.61 -7.87 2.65
CA TRP A 172 9.61 -8.80 2.14
C TRP A 172 8.68 -8.14 1.12
N LEU A 173 8.14 -6.94 1.39
CA LEU A 173 7.30 -6.21 0.43
C LEU A 173 8.06 -5.88 -0.87
N MET A 174 9.32 -5.49 -0.76
CA MET A 174 10.17 -5.21 -1.94
C MET A 174 10.49 -6.48 -2.72
N HIS A 175 10.71 -7.63 -2.05
CA HIS A 175 10.82 -8.94 -2.70
C HIS A 175 9.54 -9.30 -3.48
N LYS A 176 8.36 -8.92 -3.01
CA LYS A 176 7.08 -9.07 -3.74
C LYS A 176 6.92 -8.08 -4.91
N GLY A 177 7.95 -7.29 -5.24
CA GLY A 177 7.93 -6.31 -6.33
C GLY A 177 7.16 -5.02 -5.99
N CYS A 178 6.89 -4.75 -4.71
CA CYS A 178 6.18 -3.56 -4.27
C CYS A 178 7.12 -2.40 -3.96
N VAL A 179 6.59 -1.18 -4.03
CA VAL A 179 7.21 0.05 -3.52
C VAL A 179 6.45 0.48 -2.26
N PRO A 180 6.84 0.03 -1.05
CA PRO A 180 6.06 0.24 0.15
C PRO A 180 6.08 1.70 0.62
N ILE A 181 4.93 2.17 1.14
CA ILE A 181 4.82 3.49 1.78
C ILE A 181 4.97 3.30 3.29
N ALA A 182 6.05 3.82 3.82
CA ALA A 182 6.35 3.79 5.24
C ALA A 182 6.59 5.20 5.79
N GLY A 183 6.12 5.45 7.02
CA GLY A 183 6.28 6.73 7.69
C GLY A 183 7.28 6.65 8.83
N ALA A 184 8.03 7.73 9.03
CA ALA A 184 8.93 7.92 10.16
C ALA A 184 8.61 9.25 10.87
N THR A 185 8.75 9.27 12.20
CA THR A 185 8.63 10.47 13.04
C THR A 185 9.95 10.83 13.71
N LYS A 186 10.99 10.01 13.50
CA LYS A 186 12.34 10.19 14.03
C LYS A 186 13.36 9.81 12.96
N ILE A 187 14.54 10.41 13.01
CA ILE A 187 15.62 10.18 12.05
C ILE A 187 16.05 8.70 12.06
N GLU A 188 16.20 8.10 13.23
CA GLU A 188 16.61 6.70 13.38
C GLU A 188 15.62 5.73 12.71
N GLN A 189 14.33 6.08 12.71
CA GLN A 189 13.32 5.32 11.97
C GLN A 189 13.52 5.44 10.47
N LEU A 190 13.78 6.65 9.97
CA LEU A 190 14.04 6.90 8.55
C LEU A 190 15.27 6.13 8.06
N GLU A 191 16.36 6.13 8.84
CA GLU A 191 17.56 5.35 8.54
C GLU A 191 17.26 3.85 8.45
N GLY A 192 16.41 3.31 9.33
CA GLY A 192 15.96 1.92 9.26
C GLY A 192 15.13 1.61 8.01
N LEU A 193 14.28 2.56 7.56
CA LEU A 193 13.54 2.41 6.30
C LEU A 193 14.48 2.35 5.09
N ILE A 194 15.52 3.18 5.08
CA ILE A 194 16.52 3.21 3.99
C ILE A 194 17.32 1.90 3.96
N LYS A 195 17.78 1.42 5.11
CA LYS A 195 18.52 0.14 5.20
C LYS A 195 17.72 -1.06 4.71
N ALA A 196 16.40 -1.02 4.82
CA ALA A 196 15.54 -2.08 4.29
C ALA A 196 15.69 -2.27 2.77
N CYS A 197 16.09 -1.23 2.03
CA CYS A 197 16.28 -1.30 0.59
C CYS A 197 17.47 -2.19 0.18
N ASP A 198 18.42 -2.39 1.07
CA ASP A 198 19.64 -3.18 0.82
C ASP A 198 19.53 -4.61 1.37
N LEU A 199 18.44 -4.94 2.07
CA LEU A 199 18.24 -6.25 2.68
C LEU A 199 17.58 -7.23 1.69
N GLU A 200 18.35 -8.19 1.24
CA GLU A 200 17.85 -9.32 0.46
C GLU A 200 17.52 -10.51 1.38
N LEU A 201 16.26 -10.96 1.34
CA LEU A 201 15.82 -12.16 2.05
C LEU A 201 16.05 -13.40 1.18
N THR A 202 16.42 -14.51 1.81
CA THR A 202 16.54 -15.80 1.12
C THR A 202 15.17 -16.42 0.87
N GLU A 203 15.07 -17.34 -0.09
CA GLU A 203 13.84 -18.10 -0.38
C GLU A 203 13.32 -18.88 0.83
N GLU A 204 14.22 -19.37 1.69
CA GLU A 204 13.86 -20.04 2.95
C GLU A 204 13.21 -19.04 3.93
N GLU A 205 13.78 -17.86 4.09
CA GLU A 205 13.22 -16.80 4.95
C GLU A 205 11.85 -16.35 4.44
N ILE A 206 11.69 -16.15 3.12
CA ILE A 206 10.40 -15.83 2.50
C ILE A 206 9.37 -16.93 2.79
N THR A 207 9.74 -18.19 2.54
CA THR A 207 8.87 -19.34 2.80
C THR A 207 8.41 -19.38 4.27
N ASN A 208 9.35 -19.18 5.21
CA ASN A 208 9.05 -19.18 6.64
C ASN A 208 8.11 -18.02 7.03
N LEU A 209 8.32 -16.81 6.49
CA LEU A 209 7.47 -15.64 6.72
C LEU A 209 6.05 -15.85 6.22
N GLU A 210 5.87 -16.59 5.12
CA GLU A 210 4.58 -16.78 4.47
C GLU A 210 3.78 -18.00 4.94
N ALA A 211 4.45 -19.01 5.49
CA ALA A 211 3.85 -20.32 5.78
C ALA A 211 2.68 -20.31 6.78
N LEU A 212 2.66 -19.34 7.69
CA LEU A 212 1.67 -19.28 8.78
C LEU A 212 0.53 -18.27 8.52
N TYR A 213 0.46 -17.69 7.31
CA TYR A 213 -0.59 -16.75 6.99
C TYR A 213 -1.98 -17.39 7.00
N VAL A 214 -2.90 -16.76 7.69
CA VAL A 214 -4.31 -17.12 7.70
C VAL A 214 -5.10 -15.98 7.05
N PRO A 215 -5.96 -16.27 6.05
CA PRO A 215 -6.76 -15.24 5.39
C PRO A 215 -7.60 -14.41 6.36
N HIS A 216 -7.64 -13.10 6.12
CA HIS A 216 -8.34 -12.12 6.94
C HIS A 216 -9.62 -11.64 6.25
N GLN A 217 -10.54 -11.12 7.03
CA GLN A 217 -11.64 -10.33 6.51
C GLN A 217 -11.11 -8.99 6.00
N LEU A 218 -11.73 -8.45 4.95
CA LEU A 218 -11.42 -7.10 4.49
C LEU A 218 -11.70 -6.08 5.59
N VAL A 219 -10.77 -5.15 5.79
CA VAL A 219 -10.82 -4.14 6.85
C VAL A 219 -10.57 -2.75 6.29
N GLY A 220 -10.85 -1.73 7.11
CA GLY A 220 -10.62 -0.34 6.72
C GLY A 220 -11.50 0.09 5.54
N VAL A 221 -10.93 0.82 4.60
CA VAL A 221 -11.68 1.36 3.44
C VAL A 221 -12.27 0.24 2.59
N MET A 222 -11.54 -0.85 2.38
CA MET A 222 -11.99 -1.98 1.56
C MET A 222 -13.16 -2.77 2.16
N ALA A 223 -13.34 -2.75 3.49
CA ALA A 223 -14.51 -3.36 4.13
C ALA A 223 -15.84 -2.66 3.77
N ALA A 224 -15.79 -1.38 3.39
CA ALA A 224 -16.94 -0.60 2.98
C ALA A 224 -17.20 -0.65 1.46
N ASN A 225 -16.29 -1.19 0.66
CA ASN A 225 -16.45 -1.38 -0.78
C ASN A 225 -17.50 -2.47 -1.05
N LYS A 226 -18.41 -2.21 -2.01
CA LYS A 226 -19.55 -3.10 -2.33
C LYS A 226 -19.36 -3.76 -3.69
#